data_01e8364fd048c06c1f4b1cfc06426c24
#
_entry.id   01e8364fd048c06c1f4b1cfc06426c24
#
_cell.length_a   1.000
_cell.length_b   1.000
_cell.length_c   1.000
_cell.angle_alpha   90.00
_cell.angle_beta   90.00
_cell.angle_gamma   90.00
#
_symmetry.space_group_name_H-M   'P 1'
#
loop_
_entity.id
_entity.type
_entity.pdbx_description
1 polymer ?
#
loop_
_entity_poly.entity_id
_entity_poly.type
_entity_poly.pdbx_seq_one_letter_code
_entity_poly.pdbx_strand_id
1 'polypeptide(L)'
;MNEKFVEKIYKTIVEDGVGEYKNLLDNTAIKNATDKYWINALELYEKLTSEEKEKMLKFAELIMIDTISSVFGILDGSSTLSGGDFEFEVRINGISTEDELQDTFLEFVEENNN
;
A
#
# COMPACT_ATOMS: atom_id res chain seq x y z
N MET A 1 16.50 0.28 12.95
CA MET A 1 15.96 1.50 12.30
C MET A 1 15.02 1.14 11.15
N ASN A 2 15.46 0.33 10.20
CA ASN A 2 14.62 -0.07 9.06
C ASN A 2 13.35 -0.80 9.50
N GLU A 3 13.44 -1.72 10.44
CA GLU A 3 12.31 -2.50 10.95
C GLU A 3 11.20 -1.60 11.48
N LYS A 4 11.56 -0.61 12.27
CA LYS A 4 10.60 0.32 12.83
C LYS A 4 9.96 1.20 11.74
N PHE A 5 10.76 1.63 10.77
CA PHE A 5 10.27 2.43 9.65
C PHE A 5 9.26 1.66 8.81
N VAL A 6 9.59 0.43 8.39
CA VAL A 6 8.69 -0.36 7.55
C VAL A 6 7.41 -0.75 8.30
N GLU A 7 7.50 -0.99 9.61
CA GLU A 7 6.33 -1.23 10.45
C GLU A 7 5.38 -0.04 10.41
N LYS A 8 5.93 1.17 10.56
CA LYS A 8 5.13 2.41 10.51
C LYS A 8 4.53 2.66 9.13
N ILE A 9 5.28 2.37 8.08
CA ILE A 9 4.75 2.46 6.70
C ILE A 9 3.58 1.51 6.51
N TYR A 10 3.73 0.26 6.92
CA TYR A 10 2.67 -0.74 6.83
C TYR A 10 1.42 -0.29 7.59
N LYS A 11 1.60 0.12 8.83
CA LYS A 11 0.49 0.56 9.67
C LYS A 11 -0.25 1.75 9.06
N THR A 12 0.50 2.76 8.62
CA THR A 12 -0.09 4.00 8.09
C THR A 12 -0.77 3.81 6.74
N ILE A 13 -0.10 3.12 5.82
CA ILE A 13 -0.59 3.00 4.45
C ILE A 13 -1.53 1.80 4.29
N VAL A 14 -1.16 0.65 4.83
CA VAL A 14 -1.95 -0.57 4.63
C VAL A 14 -3.09 -0.69 5.64
N GLU A 15 -2.79 -0.76 6.92
CA GLU A 15 -3.82 -0.95 7.94
C GLU A 15 -4.79 0.23 8.01
N ASP A 16 -4.27 1.42 8.26
CA ASP A 16 -5.11 2.62 8.39
C ASP A 16 -5.72 2.99 7.05
N GLY A 17 -4.96 2.84 5.96
CA GLY A 17 -5.44 3.15 4.61
C GLY A 17 -6.61 2.29 4.18
N VAL A 18 -6.55 0.98 4.38
CA VAL A 18 -7.65 0.07 4.06
C VAL A 18 -8.89 0.43 4.89
N GLY A 19 -8.69 0.71 6.19
CA GLY A 19 -9.79 1.13 7.07
C GLY A 19 -10.47 2.41 6.61
N GLU A 20 -9.70 3.39 6.16
CA GLU A 20 -10.23 4.65 5.63
C GLU A 20 -11.01 4.44 4.34
N TYR A 21 -10.47 3.63 3.41
CA TYR A 21 -11.17 3.31 2.16
C TYR A 21 -12.47 2.56 2.42
N LYS A 22 -12.45 1.59 3.34
CA LYS A 22 -13.65 0.87 3.73
C LYS A 22 -14.71 1.82 4.25
N ASN A 23 -14.32 2.72 5.15
CA ASN A 23 -15.23 3.70 5.72
C ASN A 23 -15.85 4.62 4.66
N LEU A 24 -15.02 5.09 3.71
CA LEU A 24 -15.50 5.92 2.61
C LEU A 24 -16.44 5.16 1.69
N LEU A 25 -16.13 3.92 1.36
CA LEU A 25 -16.97 3.09 0.49
C LEU A 25 -18.32 2.76 1.16
N ASP A 26 -18.31 2.49 2.47
CA ASP A 26 -19.52 2.15 3.21
C ASP A 26 -20.43 3.35 3.42
N ASN A 27 -19.89 4.57 3.53
CA ASN A 27 -20.61 5.74 4.00
C ASN A 27 -20.77 6.88 2.99
N THR A 28 -20.24 6.73 1.78
CA THR A 28 -20.40 7.79 0.76
C THR A 28 -21.49 7.41 -0.23
N ALA A 29 -22.48 8.28 -0.39
CA ALA A 29 -23.52 8.09 -1.41
C ALA A 29 -22.94 8.46 -2.79
N ILE A 30 -23.31 7.69 -3.81
CA ILE A 30 -22.86 7.92 -5.19
C ILE A 30 -23.15 9.35 -5.65
N LYS A 31 -24.32 9.86 -5.32
CA LYS A 31 -24.75 11.22 -5.70
C LYS A 31 -23.85 12.32 -5.13
N ASN A 32 -23.10 12.04 -4.06
CA ASN A 32 -22.22 13.00 -3.41
C ASN A 32 -20.77 12.89 -3.92
N ALA A 33 -20.47 11.92 -4.76
CA ALA A 33 -19.14 11.74 -5.33
C ALA A 33 -19.04 12.55 -6.62
N THR A 34 -17.91 13.24 -6.79
CA THR A 34 -17.63 14.05 -7.99
C THR A 34 -16.50 13.49 -8.82
N ASP A 35 -15.63 12.67 -8.20
CA ASP A 35 -14.48 12.07 -8.86
C ASP A 35 -14.92 10.80 -9.59
N LYS A 36 -14.53 10.68 -10.85
CA LYS A 36 -14.85 9.54 -11.72
C LYS A 36 -14.42 8.20 -11.14
N TYR A 37 -13.23 8.15 -10.55
CA TYR A 37 -12.71 6.92 -9.97
C TYR A 37 -13.53 6.49 -8.76
N TRP A 38 -13.95 7.45 -7.93
CA TRP A 38 -14.81 7.17 -6.78
C TRP A 38 -16.20 6.74 -7.19
N ILE A 39 -16.77 7.36 -8.21
CA ILE A 39 -18.09 6.98 -8.74
C ILE A 39 -18.05 5.53 -9.20
N ASN A 40 -17.04 5.15 -9.99
CA ASN A 40 -16.89 3.79 -10.48
C ASN A 40 -16.72 2.78 -9.32
N ALA A 41 -15.91 3.14 -8.34
CA ALA A 41 -15.68 2.27 -7.18
C ALA A 41 -16.96 2.07 -6.36
N LEU A 42 -17.70 3.14 -6.11
CA LEU A 42 -18.95 3.08 -5.36
C LEU A 42 -20.03 2.30 -6.11
N GLU A 43 -20.13 2.47 -7.42
CA GLU A 43 -21.07 1.70 -8.26
C GLU A 43 -20.80 0.21 -8.19
N LEU A 44 -19.53 -0.18 -8.23
CA LEU A 44 -19.14 -1.58 -8.08
C LEU A 44 -19.43 -2.08 -6.67
N TYR A 45 -18.96 -1.35 -5.67
CA TYR A 45 -19.04 -1.76 -4.27
C TYR A 45 -20.47 -1.99 -3.82
N GLU A 46 -21.37 -1.12 -4.21
CA GLU A 46 -22.80 -1.19 -3.87
C GLU A 46 -23.44 -2.50 -4.33
N LYS A 47 -22.97 -3.08 -5.42
CA LYS A 47 -23.51 -4.32 -6.01
C LYS A 47 -22.97 -5.59 -5.34
N LEU A 48 -21.95 -5.47 -4.49
CA LEU A 48 -21.29 -6.61 -3.89
C LEU A 48 -22.00 -7.05 -2.61
N THR A 49 -21.97 -8.34 -2.35
CA THR A 49 -22.38 -8.90 -1.06
C THR A 49 -21.35 -8.51 0.01
N SER A 50 -21.69 -8.69 1.28
CA SER A 50 -20.76 -8.41 2.39
C SER A 50 -19.48 -9.24 2.26
N GLU A 51 -19.58 -10.49 1.86
CA GLU A 51 -18.44 -11.37 1.64
C GLU A 51 -17.56 -10.87 0.49
N GLU A 52 -18.19 -10.47 -0.61
CA GLU A 52 -17.48 -9.94 -1.77
C GLU A 52 -16.77 -8.63 -1.46
N LYS A 53 -17.39 -7.77 -0.65
CA LYS A 53 -16.77 -6.53 -0.18
C LYS A 53 -15.49 -6.80 0.61
N GLU A 54 -15.52 -7.79 1.50
CA GLU A 54 -14.34 -8.19 2.27
C GLU A 54 -13.22 -8.69 1.35
N LYS A 55 -13.56 -9.50 0.34
CA LYS A 55 -12.58 -10.00 -0.63
C LYS A 55 -11.96 -8.88 -1.45
N MET A 56 -12.78 -7.92 -1.86
CA MET A 56 -12.30 -6.75 -2.61
C MET A 56 -11.30 -5.94 -1.78
N LEU A 57 -11.60 -5.72 -0.50
CA LEU A 57 -10.70 -4.98 0.40
C LEU A 57 -9.41 -5.76 0.68
N LYS A 58 -9.47 -7.07 0.75
CA LYS A 58 -8.28 -7.92 0.88
C LYS A 58 -7.39 -7.82 -0.35
N PHE A 59 -7.99 -7.76 -1.54
CA PHE A 59 -7.24 -7.57 -2.76
C PHE A 59 -6.59 -6.17 -2.82
N ALA A 60 -7.31 -5.14 -2.37
CA ALA A 60 -6.76 -3.80 -2.27
C ALA A 60 -5.55 -3.76 -1.33
N GLU A 61 -5.63 -4.47 -0.21
CA GLU A 61 -4.52 -4.61 0.73
C GLU A 61 -3.29 -5.25 0.06
N LEU A 62 -3.51 -6.31 -0.70
CA LEU A 62 -2.43 -6.97 -1.46
C LEU A 62 -1.77 -6.00 -2.44
N ILE A 63 -2.57 -5.23 -3.17
CA ILE A 63 -2.03 -4.24 -4.12
C ILE A 63 -1.20 -3.19 -3.40
N MET A 64 -1.66 -2.72 -2.25
CA MET A 64 -0.91 -1.74 -1.45
C MET A 64 0.44 -2.30 -1.00
N ILE A 65 0.46 -3.53 -0.51
CA ILE A 65 1.69 -4.21 -0.07
C ILE A 65 2.66 -4.35 -1.24
N ASP A 66 2.18 -4.84 -2.37
CA ASP A 66 3.02 -5.05 -3.55
C ASP A 66 3.55 -3.73 -4.09
N THR A 67 2.75 -2.68 -4.06
CA THR A 67 3.16 -1.35 -4.51
C THR A 67 4.26 -0.78 -3.64
N ILE A 68 4.11 -0.86 -2.32
CA ILE A 68 5.14 -0.40 -1.37
C ILE A 68 6.42 -1.19 -1.58
N SER A 69 6.32 -2.51 -1.69
CA SER A 69 7.47 -3.39 -1.93
C SER A 69 8.19 -3.00 -3.23
N SER A 70 7.44 -2.73 -4.28
CA SER A 70 8.02 -2.33 -5.58
C SER A 70 8.75 -1.01 -5.50
N VAL A 71 8.20 -0.02 -4.80
CA VAL A 71 8.85 1.27 -4.59
C VAL A 71 10.15 1.09 -3.80
N PHE A 72 10.11 0.31 -2.73
CA PHE A 72 11.31 0.03 -1.93
C PHE A 72 12.37 -0.71 -2.75
N GLY A 73 11.96 -1.64 -3.61
CA GLY A 73 12.89 -2.33 -4.51
C GLY A 73 13.60 -1.39 -5.47
N ILE A 74 12.88 -0.40 -5.98
CA ILE A 74 13.47 0.64 -6.84
C ILE A 74 14.47 1.48 -6.04
N LEU A 75 14.08 1.92 -4.86
CA LEU A 75 14.94 2.76 -4.01
C LEU A 75 16.19 2.01 -3.53
N ASP A 76 16.07 0.72 -3.26
CA ASP A 76 17.20 -0.12 -2.86
C ASP A 76 18.11 -0.47 -4.05
N GLY A 77 17.67 -0.23 -5.27
CA GLY A 77 18.43 -0.60 -6.46
C GLY A 77 18.27 -2.07 -6.90
N SER A 78 17.37 -2.82 -6.27
CA SER A 78 17.11 -4.21 -6.66
C SER A 78 16.17 -4.33 -7.86
N SER A 79 15.49 -3.21 -8.21
CA SER A 79 14.66 -3.11 -9.40
C SER A 79 15.03 -1.84 -10.15
N THR A 80 14.87 -1.85 -11.48
CA THR A 80 15.17 -0.67 -12.30
C THR A 80 13.89 0.03 -12.73
N LEU A 81 13.97 1.37 -12.81
CA LEU A 81 12.91 2.16 -13.42
C LEU A 81 13.02 2.06 -14.93
N SER A 82 11.89 1.84 -15.60
CA SER A 82 11.85 1.81 -17.06
C SER A 82 12.28 3.15 -17.64
N GLY A 83 13.33 3.12 -18.47
CA GLY A 83 13.84 4.32 -19.17
C GLY A 83 14.67 5.26 -18.31
N GLY A 84 15.11 4.87 -17.14
CA GLY A 84 15.92 5.72 -16.26
C GLY A 84 17.16 5.04 -15.69
N ASP A 85 18.21 5.82 -15.55
CA ASP A 85 19.47 5.40 -14.92
C ASP A 85 19.66 6.25 -13.66
N PHE A 86 18.88 5.91 -12.62
CA PHE A 86 18.95 6.62 -11.35
C PHE A 86 19.67 5.78 -10.32
N GLU A 87 20.54 6.42 -9.54
CA GLU A 87 21.13 5.82 -8.35
C GLU A 87 20.50 6.47 -7.13
N PHE A 88 20.00 5.66 -6.22
CA PHE A 88 19.34 6.15 -5.01
C PHE A 88 20.15 5.80 -3.79
N GLU A 89 20.19 6.72 -2.84
CA GLU A 89 20.65 6.47 -1.49
C GLU A 89 19.55 6.95 -0.55
N VAL A 90 19.02 6.05 0.26
CA VAL A 90 17.96 6.38 1.21
C VAL A 90 18.54 6.41 2.61
N ARG A 91 18.28 7.50 3.31
CA ARG A 91 18.70 7.67 4.70
C ARG A 91 17.51 8.01 5.58
N ILE A 92 17.47 7.43 6.76
CA ILE A 92 16.47 7.75 7.76
C ILE A 92 17.22 8.34 8.96
N ASN A 93 16.90 9.59 9.28
CA ASN A 93 17.60 10.33 10.33
C ASN A 93 19.13 10.35 10.12
N GLY A 94 19.57 10.46 8.87
CA GLY A 94 20.98 10.51 8.51
C GLY A 94 21.68 9.16 8.42
N ILE A 95 20.98 8.06 8.69
CA ILE A 95 21.53 6.71 8.67
C ILE A 95 21.09 5.99 7.40
N SER A 96 22.05 5.42 6.67
CA SER A 96 21.75 4.68 5.44
C SER A 96 20.86 3.47 5.72
N THR A 97 19.89 3.22 4.84
CA THR A 97 19.05 2.02 4.91
C THR A 97 19.75 0.79 4.34
N GLU A 98 20.94 0.95 3.80
CA GLU A 98 21.79 -0.12 3.26
C GLU A 98 21.12 -0.96 2.19
N ASP A 99 20.22 -0.36 1.41
CA ASP A 99 19.49 -1.02 0.33
C ASP A 99 18.70 -2.26 0.80
N GLU A 100 18.17 -2.19 2.02
CA GLU A 100 17.47 -3.30 2.66
C GLU A 100 16.01 -3.01 2.98
N LEU A 101 15.43 -1.93 2.43
CA LEU A 101 14.04 -1.57 2.75
C LEU A 101 13.04 -2.62 2.24
N GLN A 102 13.22 -3.09 1.01
CA GLN A 102 12.30 -4.07 0.43
C GLN A 102 12.32 -5.38 1.22
N ASP A 103 13.50 -5.92 1.47
CA ASP A 103 13.64 -7.17 2.21
C ASP A 103 13.08 -7.06 3.62
N THR A 104 13.37 -5.96 4.30
CA THR A 104 12.87 -5.71 5.66
C THR A 104 11.35 -5.58 5.67
N PHE A 105 10.80 -4.88 4.67
CA PHE A 105 9.35 -4.73 4.55
C PHE A 105 8.66 -6.07 4.30
N LEU A 106 9.16 -6.86 3.36
CA LEU A 106 8.58 -8.16 3.03
C LEU A 106 8.66 -9.14 4.21
N GLU A 107 9.76 -9.10 4.94
CA GLU A 107 9.91 -9.90 6.16
C GLU A 107 8.87 -9.50 7.21
N PHE A 108 8.67 -8.20 7.41
CA PHE A 108 7.63 -7.71 8.33
C PHE A 108 6.24 -8.17 7.91
N VAL A 109 5.91 -8.05 6.62
CA VAL A 109 4.61 -8.46 6.09
C VAL A 109 4.38 -9.95 6.33
N GLU A 110 5.39 -10.78 6.05
CA GLU A 110 5.30 -12.23 6.25
C GLU A 110 5.06 -12.57 7.72
N GLU A 111 5.80 -11.96 8.63
CA GLU A 111 5.64 -12.19 10.06
C GLU A 111 4.29 -11.72 10.57
N ASN A 112 3.80 -10.59 10.06
CA ASN A 112 2.54 -9.99 10.50
C ASN A 112 1.30 -10.75 10.00
N ASN A 113 1.41 -11.48 8.91
CA ASN A 113 0.30 -12.19 8.28
C ASN A 113 0.27 -13.70 8.59
N ASN A 114 1.16 -14.14 9.43
CA ASN A 114 1.15 -15.51 9.96
C ASN A 114 0.42 -15.56 11.32
#